data_74f53ffd548813a09cd7586e431c32bf
#
_entry.id   74f53ffd548813a09cd7586e431c32bf
#
_cell.length_a   1.000
_cell.length_b   1.000
_cell.length_c   1.000
_cell.angle_alpha   90.00
_cell.angle_beta   90.00
_cell.angle_gamma   90.00
#
_symmetry.space_group_name_H-M   'P 1'
#
loop_
_entity.id
_entity.type
_entity.pdbx_description
1 polymer ?
#
loop_
_entity_poly.entity_id
_entity_poly.type
_entity_poly.pdbx_seq_one_letter_code
_entity_poly.pdbx_strand_id
1 'polypeptide(L)'
;MEGLNLPRPKRMDEAVPANLTNGMRHDAGGGILSEARPASGYAGDVSAQLAYNWWQAGEAVLVDVRTDAEREWVGFVPGAVALAWKQWPGMAMNTGFDEGLKAAVPTGKKVVLLCRSGVRSIAAAKRATELGLEAYNILEGFEGDPNQQAQRGRIGGWRFNGLPWRQG
;
A
#
# COMPACT_ATOMS: atom_id res chain seq x y z
N MET A 1 -13.48 -26.75 47.13
CA MET A 1 -12.88 -26.50 45.80
C MET A 1 -13.03 -25.03 45.47
N GLU A 2 -12.00 -24.26 45.74
CA GLU A 2 -12.00 -22.85 45.42
C GLU A 2 -11.71 -22.70 43.94
N GLY A 3 -12.67 -22.13 43.21
CA GLY A 3 -12.55 -21.86 41.81
C GLY A 3 -11.49 -20.75 41.59
N LEU A 4 -10.45 -21.09 40.85
CA LEU A 4 -9.48 -20.15 40.35
C LEU A 4 -10.19 -19.08 39.50
N ASN A 5 -10.35 -17.90 40.07
CA ASN A 5 -10.86 -16.71 39.38
C ASN A 5 -9.76 -16.15 38.49
N LEU A 6 -9.65 -16.68 37.27
CA LEU A 6 -8.74 -16.13 36.28
C LEU A 6 -9.28 -14.76 35.83
N PRO A 7 -8.47 -13.72 35.84
CA PRO A 7 -8.91 -12.42 35.31
C PRO A 7 -9.27 -12.57 33.84
N ARG A 8 -10.43 -12.07 33.46
CA ARG A 8 -10.85 -12.02 32.05
C ARG A 8 -9.83 -11.19 31.26
N PRO A 9 -9.46 -11.64 30.07
CA PRO A 9 -8.63 -10.81 29.20
C PRO A 9 -9.34 -9.48 28.94
N LYS A 10 -8.65 -8.38 29.14
CA LYS A 10 -9.17 -7.06 28.82
C LYS A 10 -9.53 -7.03 27.33
N ARG A 11 -10.72 -6.53 27.02
CA ARG A 11 -11.13 -6.34 25.63
C ARG A 11 -10.17 -5.39 24.94
N MET A 12 -9.77 -5.71 23.73
CA MET A 12 -8.87 -4.91 22.90
C MET A 12 -9.51 -3.62 22.36
N ASP A 13 -10.71 -3.29 22.82
CA ASP A 13 -11.52 -2.15 22.41
C ASP A 13 -11.53 -1.00 23.42
N GLU A 14 -10.68 -1.05 24.43
CA GLU A 14 -10.43 0.16 25.22
C GLU A 14 -9.66 1.15 24.33
N ALA A 15 -10.40 2.14 23.84
CA ALA A 15 -9.87 3.24 23.04
C ALA A 15 -8.66 3.85 23.73
N VAL A 16 -7.52 3.80 23.08
CA VAL A 16 -6.32 4.51 23.50
C VAL A 16 -6.68 6.00 23.53
N PRO A 17 -6.46 6.69 24.63
CA PRO A 17 -6.79 8.13 24.70
C PRO A 17 -6.16 8.89 23.55
N ALA A 18 -6.93 9.75 22.91
CA ALA A 18 -6.51 10.53 21.75
C ALA A 18 -5.18 11.29 21.93
N ASN A 19 -4.79 11.56 23.17
CA ASN A 19 -3.56 12.25 23.52
C ASN A 19 -2.28 11.40 23.34
N LEU A 20 -2.38 10.08 23.28
CA LEU A 20 -1.21 9.21 23.05
C LEU A 20 -0.90 9.02 21.59
N THR A 21 -1.85 9.32 20.70
CA THR A 21 -1.64 9.17 19.25
C THR A 21 -0.91 10.38 18.64
N ASN A 22 -0.93 11.54 19.30
CA ASN A 22 -0.28 12.74 18.77
C ASN A 22 1.25 12.70 18.79
N GLY A 23 1.86 11.94 19.70
CA GLY A 23 3.31 11.80 19.79
C GLY A 23 3.91 10.81 18.81
N MET A 24 3.12 9.90 18.27
CA MET A 24 3.59 8.84 17.36
C MET A 24 3.53 9.22 15.88
N ARG A 25 2.96 10.38 15.54
CA ARG A 25 2.73 10.78 14.15
C ARG A 25 3.98 11.15 13.36
N HIS A 26 5.10 11.37 14.03
CA HIS A 26 6.34 11.82 13.39
C HIS A 26 7.33 10.70 13.10
N ASP A 27 7.20 9.54 13.76
CA ASP A 27 8.19 8.46 13.70
C ASP A 27 7.72 7.26 12.86
N ALA A 28 6.44 7.14 12.60
CA ALA A 28 5.92 6.07 11.78
C ALA A 28 6.11 6.43 10.30
N GLY A 29 7.07 5.80 9.65
CA GLY A 29 7.34 6.01 8.25
C GLY A 29 6.20 5.65 7.34
N GLY A 30 5.01 6.18 7.47
CA GLY A 30 4.03 6.04 6.42
C GLY A 30 2.57 5.86 6.79
N GLY A 31 2.21 5.04 7.79
CA GLY A 31 0.82 4.63 8.02
C GLY A 31 -0.18 5.74 8.36
N ILE A 32 0.28 6.93 8.78
CA ILE A 32 -0.56 8.02 9.33
C ILE A 32 -0.40 9.34 8.56
N LEU A 33 0.13 9.31 7.36
CA LEU A 33 0.26 10.52 6.55
C LEU A 33 -1.10 10.96 6.04
N SER A 34 -1.54 12.15 6.44
CA SER A 34 -2.72 12.82 5.89
C SER A 34 -2.43 13.52 4.56
N GLU A 35 -1.16 13.69 4.22
CA GLU A 35 -0.68 14.36 3.01
C GLU A 35 0.44 13.57 2.35
N ALA A 36 0.61 13.78 1.06
CA ALA A 36 1.74 13.22 0.32
C ALA A 36 3.05 13.83 0.80
N ARG A 37 4.07 13.00 0.95
CA ARG A 37 5.44 13.44 1.23
C ARG A 37 6.19 13.58 -0.09
N PRO A 38 6.67 14.76 -0.49
CA PRO A 38 7.42 14.93 -1.71
C PRO A 38 8.63 14.01 -1.79
N ALA A 39 8.94 13.51 -2.98
CA ALA A 39 10.04 12.59 -3.23
C ALA A 39 10.87 13.02 -4.44
N SER A 40 12.09 12.50 -4.54
CA SER A 40 12.97 12.76 -5.67
C SER A 40 12.67 11.82 -6.83
N GLY A 41 12.33 12.37 -7.99
CA GLY A 41 12.10 11.61 -9.22
C GLY A 41 10.67 11.10 -9.42
N TYR A 42 9.79 11.33 -8.48
CA TYR A 42 8.34 11.09 -8.57
C TYR A 42 7.60 12.05 -7.63
N ALA A 43 6.27 12.13 -7.75
CA ALA A 43 5.51 13.16 -7.05
C ALA A 43 5.59 13.04 -5.52
N GLY A 44 5.59 11.82 -4.99
CA GLY A 44 5.72 11.65 -3.55
C GLY A 44 5.31 10.27 -3.04
N ASP A 45 5.47 10.11 -1.73
CA ASP A 45 5.03 8.94 -0.99
C ASP A 45 3.70 9.23 -0.28
N VAL A 46 2.81 8.26 -0.28
CA VAL A 46 1.52 8.33 0.40
C VAL A 46 1.30 7.12 1.28
N SER A 47 0.50 7.29 2.32
CA SER A 47 0.00 6.16 3.10
C SER A 47 -1.02 5.35 2.29
N ALA A 48 -1.24 4.11 2.67
CA ALA A 48 -2.29 3.29 2.08
C ALA A 48 -3.68 3.95 2.24
N GLN A 49 -3.94 4.56 3.39
CA GLN A 49 -5.20 5.25 3.65
C GLN A 49 -5.42 6.46 2.74
N LEU A 50 -4.39 7.29 2.54
CA LEU A 50 -4.49 8.44 1.65
C LEU A 50 -4.69 8.00 0.19
N ALA A 51 -3.96 6.98 -0.25
CA ALA A 51 -4.12 6.40 -1.57
C ALA A 51 -5.55 5.88 -1.78
N TYR A 52 -6.08 5.17 -0.80
CA TYR A 52 -7.45 4.68 -0.82
C TYR A 52 -8.47 5.83 -0.92
N ASN A 53 -8.29 6.89 -0.13
CA ASN A 53 -9.18 8.05 -0.15
C ASN A 53 -9.19 8.74 -1.52
N TRP A 54 -8.01 8.96 -2.10
CA TRP A 54 -7.92 9.55 -3.44
C TRP A 54 -8.56 8.66 -4.52
N TRP A 55 -8.32 7.35 -4.41
CA TRP A 55 -8.89 6.41 -5.36
C TRP A 55 -10.42 6.37 -5.26
N GLN A 56 -10.97 6.32 -4.06
CA GLN A 56 -12.42 6.32 -3.85
C GLN A 56 -13.08 7.64 -4.28
N ALA A 57 -12.39 8.75 -4.12
CA ALA A 57 -12.87 10.06 -4.56
C ALA A 57 -12.76 10.27 -6.10
N GLY A 58 -12.17 9.33 -6.83
CA GLY A 58 -11.95 9.46 -8.25
C GLY A 58 -10.79 10.39 -8.63
N GLU A 59 -9.96 10.79 -7.67
CA GLU A 59 -8.81 11.66 -7.91
C GLU A 59 -7.57 10.90 -8.42
N ALA A 60 -7.50 9.62 -8.13
CA ALA A 60 -6.38 8.76 -8.48
C ALA A 60 -6.82 7.42 -9.06
N VAL A 61 -5.98 6.86 -9.91
CA VAL A 61 -6.06 5.45 -10.34
C VAL A 61 -5.13 4.63 -9.46
N LEU A 62 -5.63 3.53 -8.91
CA LEU A 62 -4.83 2.58 -8.14
C LEU A 62 -4.28 1.50 -9.07
N VAL A 63 -2.96 1.41 -9.16
CA VAL A 63 -2.26 0.44 -10.00
C VAL A 63 -1.44 -0.51 -9.13
N ASP A 64 -1.77 -1.78 -9.21
CA ASP A 64 -1.03 -2.86 -8.54
C ASP A 64 0.09 -3.35 -9.47
N VAL A 65 1.33 -3.07 -9.10
CA VAL A 65 2.52 -3.43 -9.91
C VAL A 65 3.16 -4.73 -9.47
N ARG A 66 2.49 -5.50 -8.60
CA ARG A 66 2.92 -6.83 -8.20
C ARG A 66 2.73 -7.84 -9.34
N THR A 67 3.36 -9.00 -9.20
CA THR A 67 3.17 -10.11 -10.14
C THR A 67 1.74 -10.67 -10.06
N ASP A 68 1.28 -11.30 -11.12
CA ASP A 68 0.00 -12.01 -11.13
C ASP A 68 -0.04 -13.12 -10.08
N ALA A 69 1.09 -13.82 -9.86
CA ALA A 69 1.22 -14.84 -8.83
C ALA A 69 0.96 -14.28 -7.41
N GLU A 70 1.52 -13.13 -7.08
CA GLU A 70 1.26 -12.48 -5.79
C GLU A 70 -0.21 -12.12 -5.63
N ARG A 71 -0.84 -11.59 -6.67
CA ARG A 71 -2.25 -11.22 -6.64
C ARG A 71 -3.15 -12.43 -6.45
N GLU A 72 -2.83 -13.55 -7.06
CA GLU A 72 -3.60 -14.78 -6.92
C GLU A 72 -3.44 -15.43 -5.54
N TRP A 73 -2.19 -15.57 -5.06
CA TRP A 73 -1.90 -16.36 -3.86
C TRP A 73 -1.88 -15.55 -2.57
N VAL A 74 -1.47 -14.30 -2.62
CA VAL A 74 -1.38 -13.46 -1.42
C VAL A 74 -2.64 -12.62 -1.23
N GLY A 75 -3.31 -12.28 -2.30
CA GLY A 75 -4.50 -11.44 -2.31
C GLY A 75 -4.35 -10.22 -3.19
N PHE A 76 -5.44 -9.49 -3.38
CA PHE A 76 -5.51 -8.33 -4.27
C PHE A 76 -6.55 -7.32 -3.79
N VAL A 77 -6.45 -6.11 -4.31
CA VAL A 77 -7.45 -5.06 -4.08
C VAL A 77 -8.47 -5.08 -5.23
N PRO A 78 -9.75 -5.39 -4.96
CA PRO A 78 -10.78 -5.37 -6.00
C PRO A 78 -10.88 -3.99 -6.67
N GLY A 79 -10.86 -3.95 -7.99
CA GLY A 79 -10.94 -2.71 -8.76
C GLY A 79 -9.58 -2.05 -9.04
N ALA A 80 -8.50 -2.46 -8.42
CA ALA A 80 -7.17 -1.98 -8.77
C ALA A 80 -6.77 -2.47 -10.17
N VAL A 81 -6.06 -1.63 -10.92
CA VAL A 81 -5.52 -2.01 -12.22
C VAL A 81 -4.34 -2.95 -12.00
N ALA A 82 -4.38 -4.14 -12.57
CA ALA A 82 -3.28 -5.10 -12.54
C ALA A 82 -2.29 -4.79 -13.66
N LEU A 83 -1.10 -4.32 -13.30
CA LEU A 83 -0.06 -3.97 -14.27
C LEU A 83 1.30 -4.23 -13.65
N ALA A 84 1.81 -5.45 -13.81
CA ALA A 84 3.06 -5.85 -13.19
C ALA A 84 4.26 -5.02 -13.67
N TRP A 85 5.10 -4.59 -12.75
CA TRP A 85 6.41 -4.00 -13.05
C TRP A 85 7.37 -5.08 -13.54
N LYS A 86 7.38 -6.20 -12.82
CA LYS A 86 8.09 -7.44 -13.18
C LYS A 86 7.16 -8.63 -13.05
N GLN A 87 7.37 -9.68 -13.80
CA GLN A 87 6.53 -10.87 -13.74
C GLN A 87 7.27 -12.11 -13.25
N TRP A 88 6.56 -12.92 -12.49
CA TRP A 88 6.96 -14.25 -12.09
C TRP A 88 6.51 -15.28 -13.17
N PRO A 89 7.30 -16.30 -13.48
CA PRO A 89 8.63 -16.59 -12.92
C PRO A 89 9.74 -15.76 -13.56
N GLY A 90 10.89 -15.66 -12.84
CA GLY A 90 12.10 -15.04 -13.37
C GLY A 90 12.20 -13.53 -13.14
N MET A 91 11.13 -12.86 -12.74
CA MET A 91 11.09 -11.44 -12.44
C MET A 91 11.66 -10.56 -13.56
N ALA A 92 11.39 -10.92 -14.80
CA ALA A 92 11.73 -10.08 -15.94
C ALA A 92 10.85 -8.83 -15.99
N MET A 93 11.42 -7.73 -16.48
CA MET A 93 10.67 -6.49 -16.68
C MET A 93 9.50 -6.71 -17.63
N ASN A 94 8.36 -6.13 -17.28
CA ASN A 94 7.20 -6.10 -18.16
C ASN A 94 7.43 -5.05 -19.26
N THR A 95 7.70 -5.49 -20.47
CA THR A 95 7.93 -4.61 -21.63
C THR A 95 6.68 -3.81 -22.04
N GLY A 96 5.50 -4.22 -21.63
CA GLY A 96 4.23 -3.55 -21.87
C GLY A 96 3.83 -2.55 -20.77
N PHE A 97 4.70 -2.29 -19.78
CA PHE A 97 4.35 -1.45 -18.64
C PHE A 97 3.97 -0.02 -19.05
N ASP A 98 4.75 0.63 -19.87
CA ASP A 98 4.51 2.01 -20.29
C ASP A 98 3.16 2.15 -21.02
N GLU A 99 2.90 1.30 -21.98
CA GLU A 99 1.66 1.30 -22.74
C GLU A 99 0.44 0.98 -21.86
N GLY A 100 0.58 -0.01 -20.98
CA GLY A 100 -0.47 -0.37 -20.04
C GLY A 100 -0.79 0.76 -19.08
N LEU A 101 0.23 1.47 -18.59
CA LEU A 101 0.05 2.58 -17.67
C LEU A 101 -0.64 3.77 -18.36
N LYS A 102 -0.21 4.12 -19.56
CA LYS A 102 -0.83 5.18 -20.34
C LYS A 102 -2.31 4.88 -20.66
N ALA A 103 -2.61 3.63 -20.94
CA ALA A 103 -3.99 3.20 -21.21
C ALA A 103 -4.88 3.25 -19.94
N ALA A 104 -4.31 2.98 -18.78
CA ALA A 104 -5.03 2.89 -17.50
C ALA A 104 -5.25 4.24 -16.82
N VAL A 105 -4.37 5.23 -17.03
CA VAL A 105 -4.38 6.50 -16.31
C VAL A 105 -4.77 7.65 -17.26
N PRO A 106 -6.01 8.17 -17.15
CA PRO A 106 -6.43 9.33 -17.91
C PRO A 106 -5.60 10.58 -17.58
N THR A 107 -5.45 11.46 -18.55
CA THR A 107 -4.80 12.76 -18.37
C THR A 107 -5.45 13.53 -17.23
N GLY A 108 -4.62 14.09 -16.33
CA GLY A 108 -5.08 14.88 -15.19
C GLY A 108 -5.42 14.06 -13.93
N LYS A 109 -5.37 12.73 -14.01
CA LYS A 109 -5.53 11.85 -12.85
C LYS A 109 -4.17 11.58 -12.20
N LYS A 110 -4.15 11.53 -10.87
CA LYS A 110 -3.03 10.96 -10.12
C LYS A 110 -2.98 9.45 -10.32
N VAL A 111 -1.80 8.87 -10.19
CA VAL A 111 -1.65 7.42 -10.09
C VAL A 111 -0.97 7.07 -8.76
N VAL A 112 -1.55 6.14 -8.04
CA VAL A 112 -0.98 5.58 -6.81
C VAL A 112 -0.59 4.13 -7.08
N LEU A 113 0.65 3.80 -6.77
CA LEU A 113 1.28 2.55 -7.17
C LEU A 113 1.53 1.66 -5.96
N LEU A 114 1.04 0.43 -6.04
CA LEU A 114 1.04 -0.56 -4.98
C LEU A 114 1.96 -1.73 -5.36
N CYS A 115 2.93 -2.04 -4.49
CA CYS A 115 3.66 -3.30 -4.57
C CYS A 115 3.59 -4.04 -3.23
N ARG A 116 4.52 -4.94 -2.93
CA ARG A 116 4.48 -5.72 -1.69
C ARG A 116 4.76 -4.84 -0.46
N SER A 117 5.81 -4.01 -0.51
CA SER A 117 6.29 -3.23 0.63
C SER A 117 6.86 -1.84 0.27
N GLY A 118 6.65 -1.38 -0.97
CA GLY A 118 7.04 -0.03 -1.40
C GLY A 118 8.34 0.08 -2.21
N VAL A 119 8.98 -1.02 -2.60
CA VAL A 119 10.26 -0.99 -3.34
C VAL A 119 10.05 -0.92 -4.86
N ARG A 120 9.34 -1.87 -5.43
CA ARG A 120 9.05 -1.90 -6.88
C ARG A 120 8.19 -0.70 -7.30
N SER A 121 7.28 -0.28 -6.45
CA SER A 121 6.39 0.85 -6.71
C SER A 121 7.14 2.19 -6.78
N ILE A 122 8.26 2.35 -6.08
CA ILE A 122 9.14 3.52 -6.25
C ILE A 122 9.72 3.55 -7.67
N ALA A 123 10.27 2.44 -8.14
CA ALA A 123 10.79 2.36 -9.51
C ALA A 123 9.69 2.64 -10.55
N ALA A 124 8.52 2.06 -10.35
CA ALA A 124 7.37 2.27 -11.20
C ALA A 124 6.87 3.73 -11.17
N ALA A 125 6.88 4.37 -10.00
CA ALA A 125 6.51 5.78 -9.85
C ALA A 125 7.48 6.72 -10.57
N LYS A 126 8.77 6.44 -10.50
CA LYS A 126 9.79 7.18 -11.25
C LYS A 126 9.56 7.06 -12.76
N ARG A 127 9.28 5.86 -13.24
CA ARG A 127 8.96 5.63 -14.64
C ARG A 127 7.69 6.35 -15.07
N ALA A 128 6.64 6.28 -14.26
CA ALA A 128 5.39 6.99 -14.52
C ALA A 128 5.60 8.52 -14.62
N THR A 129 6.47 9.06 -13.77
CA THR A 129 6.83 10.49 -13.80
C THR A 129 7.56 10.85 -15.10
N GLU A 130 8.47 10.02 -15.57
CA GLU A 130 9.12 10.19 -16.87
C GLU A 130 8.11 10.19 -18.03
N LEU A 131 7.00 9.46 -17.88
CA LEU A 131 5.90 9.42 -18.84
C LEU A 131 4.93 10.61 -18.72
N GLY A 132 5.19 11.54 -17.81
CA GLY A 132 4.38 12.74 -17.62
C GLY A 132 3.22 12.60 -16.65
N LEU A 133 3.17 11.54 -15.86
CA LEU A 133 2.11 11.30 -14.88
C LEU A 133 2.48 11.84 -13.50
N GLU A 134 1.47 12.25 -12.73
CA GLU A 134 1.61 12.59 -11.31
C GLU A 134 1.53 11.30 -10.49
N ALA A 135 2.69 10.71 -10.19
CA ALA A 135 2.80 9.37 -9.64
C ALA A 135 3.26 9.33 -8.19
N TYR A 136 2.58 8.54 -7.39
CA TYR A 136 2.84 8.37 -5.96
C TYR A 136 3.12 6.91 -5.63
N ASN A 137 4.07 6.69 -4.73
CA ASN A 137 4.35 5.40 -4.14
C ASN A 137 3.50 5.20 -2.89
N ILE A 138 2.85 4.05 -2.74
CA ILE A 138 2.21 3.64 -1.49
C ILE A 138 3.28 3.03 -0.60
N LEU A 139 3.64 3.73 0.48
CA LEU A 139 4.81 3.46 1.31
C LEU A 139 4.92 2.03 1.81
N GLU A 140 3.86 1.51 2.39
CA GLU A 140 3.86 0.19 3.02
C GLU A 140 3.52 -0.95 2.07
N GLY A 141 2.98 -0.63 0.90
CA GLY A 141 2.51 -1.62 -0.05
C GLY A 141 1.33 -2.45 0.46
N PHE A 142 1.15 -3.61 -0.13
CA PHE A 142 0.03 -4.50 0.18
C PHE A 142 0.25 -5.30 1.47
N GLU A 143 1.47 -5.81 1.67
CA GLU A 143 1.83 -6.69 2.80
C GLU A 143 2.59 -6.00 3.92
N GLY A 144 3.19 -4.85 3.64
CA GLY A 144 4.06 -4.15 4.58
C GLY A 144 5.44 -4.81 4.75
N ASP A 145 6.22 -4.24 5.66
CA ASP A 145 7.52 -4.78 6.02
C ASP A 145 7.38 -5.99 6.96
N PRO A 146 8.36 -6.90 6.97
CA PRO A 146 8.37 -8.00 7.92
C PRO A 146 8.62 -7.49 9.34
N ASN A 147 7.98 -8.14 10.31
CA ASN A 147 8.27 -7.93 11.72
C ASN A 147 9.58 -8.62 12.14
N GLN A 148 9.87 -8.63 13.44
CA GLN A 148 11.08 -9.28 14.00
C GLN A 148 11.14 -10.79 13.74
N GLN A 149 9.99 -11.44 13.51
CA GLN A 149 9.89 -12.86 13.16
C GLN A 149 9.86 -13.09 11.65
N ALA A 150 10.22 -12.08 10.84
CA ALA A 150 10.17 -12.13 9.38
C ALA A 150 8.78 -12.42 8.80
N GLN A 151 7.74 -11.97 9.48
CA GLN A 151 6.34 -12.11 9.05
C GLN A 151 5.80 -10.79 8.54
N ARG A 152 5.19 -10.79 7.36
CA ARG A 152 4.52 -9.61 6.79
C ARG A 152 3.07 -9.54 7.20
N GLY A 153 2.47 -8.35 7.06
CA GLY A 153 1.07 -8.12 7.42
C GLY A 153 0.84 -7.99 8.93
N ARG A 154 1.89 -7.80 9.70
CA ARG A 154 1.84 -7.71 11.16
C ARG A 154 2.08 -6.31 11.71
N ILE A 155 2.74 -5.45 10.94
CA ILE A 155 3.11 -4.09 11.39
C ILE A 155 2.72 -2.99 10.40
N GLY A 156 2.32 -3.32 9.20
CA GLY A 156 1.93 -2.33 8.20
C GLY A 156 1.39 -2.97 6.92
N GLY A 157 1.01 -2.14 5.97
CA GLY A 157 0.50 -2.51 4.67
C GLY A 157 -0.99 -2.32 4.50
N TRP A 158 -1.46 -2.41 3.26
CA TRP A 158 -2.86 -2.26 2.89
C TRP A 158 -3.79 -3.14 3.72
N ARG A 159 -3.45 -4.42 3.82
CA ARG A 159 -4.23 -5.41 4.59
C ARG A 159 -4.23 -5.11 6.08
N PHE A 160 -3.07 -4.77 6.64
CA PHE A 160 -2.91 -4.45 8.06
C PHE A 160 -3.78 -3.24 8.45
N ASN A 161 -3.91 -2.26 7.57
CA ASN A 161 -4.71 -1.07 7.80
C ASN A 161 -6.22 -1.30 7.63
N GLY A 162 -6.65 -2.51 7.37
CA GLY A 162 -8.06 -2.86 7.27
C GLY A 162 -8.75 -2.37 5.99
N LEU A 163 -7.99 -2.00 4.97
CA LEU A 163 -8.54 -1.57 3.69
C LEU A 163 -9.06 -2.77 2.88
N PRO A 164 -10.00 -2.58 1.95
CA PRO A 164 -10.63 -3.68 1.23
C PRO A 164 -9.63 -4.51 0.43
N TRP A 165 -9.70 -5.84 0.58
CA TRP A 165 -8.91 -6.79 -0.18
C TRP A 165 -9.59 -8.15 -0.22
N ARG A 166 -9.21 -8.98 -1.18
CA ARG A 166 -9.70 -10.36 -1.32
C ARG A 166 -8.56 -11.33 -1.60
N GLN A 167 -8.83 -12.60 -1.36
CA GLN A 167 -7.90 -13.70 -1.60
C GLN A 167 -8.69 -14.90 -2.14
N GLY A 168 -8.09 -15.62 -3.08
CA GLY A 168 -8.67 -16.83 -3.65
C GLY A 168 -9.23 -16.66 -5.02
#